data_603e23460dedd8c61d36607b7e2f55b7
#
_entry.id   603e23460dedd8c61d36607b7e2f55b7
#
_cell.length_a   1.000
_cell.length_b   1.000
_cell.length_c   1.000
_cell.angle_alpha   90.00
_cell.angle_beta   90.00
_cell.angle_gamma   90.00
#
_symmetry.space_group_name_H-M   'P 1'
#
loop_
_entity.id
_entity.type
_entity.pdbx_description
1 polymer ?
#
loop_
_entity_poly.entity_id
_entity_poly.type
_entity_poly.pdbx_seq_one_letter_code
_entity_poly.pdbx_strand_id
1 'polypeptide(L)'
;MSKLIYLPLEHIPSRYTVHMDRDITEYLEDSGKDFIKIYPDIPTPKTMKAGSFLDAEFTIRFKAAQIEELARLYREDVINSGDIIWSSDLWHPGLPESVAYMNYFAKKDVKLRGFIHAGSFTDTDFVRDLERWAKNFEDNLFDICDRIYCGSEFIKNDIVKKRIVSPDKFVVTGLPLDEKDLQTYWKKDTEKEDIVIFSGRNVDEKQPWLFDQLSESLKGKAEFINTQQHNFSKDEYYDLLRRAKVVVSYALQENFGFGVNEAVYLGCAPVLPNRLVYPEFYSDEYLYNTFDESVEKVESILDDYESWVPTKESCQMGVLGQGNNFIMEKWFNE
;
A
#
# COMPACT_ATOMS: atom_id res chain seq x y z
N MET A 1 -1.20 -27.88 -14.77
CA MET A 1 -1.22 -26.41 -14.60
C MET A 1 -0.31 -26.09 -13.42
N SER A 2 0.39 -24.96 -13.46
CA SER A 2 1.19 -24.51 -12.31
C SER A 2 0.28 -24.17 -11.15
N LYS A 3 0.64 -24.61 -9.96
CA LYS A 3 -0.07 -24.28 -8.71
C LYS A 3 0.45 -22.97 -8.15
N LEU A 4 -0.41 -22.20 -7.50
CA LEU A 4 -0.06 -20.99 -6.78
C LEU A 4 -0.01 -21.28 -5.27
N ILE A 5 1.12 -21.02 -4.65
CA ILE A 5 1.26 -21.02 -3.19
C ILE A 5 1.21 -19.56 -2.72
N TYR A 6 0.12 -19.20 -2.05
CA TYR A 6 -0.15 -17.84 -1.63
C TYR A 6 0.23 -17.62 -0.16
N LEU A 7 1.11 -16.65 0.08
CA LEU A 7 1.57 -16.20 1.40
C LEU A 7 0.99 -14.81 1.70
N PRO A 8 -0.15 -14.71 2.40
CA PRO A 8 -0.73 -13.42 2.77
C PRO A 8 0.05 -12.73 3.89
N LEU A 9 -0.24 -11.42 4.04
CA LEU A 9 0.15 -10.66 5.24
C LEU A 9 -0.75 -11.01 6.42
N GLU A 10 -0.28 -10.68 7.62
CA GLU A 10 -1.02 -10.79 8.85
C GLU A 10 -2.30 -9.91 8.83
N HIS A 11 -3.41 -10.44 9.26
CA HIS A 11 -4.67 -9.69 9.39
C HIS A 11 -4.62 -8.76 10.62
N ILE A 12 -4.38 -7.49 10.37
CA ILE A 12 -4.42 -6.46 11.40
C ILE A 12 -5.61 -5.55 11.10
N PRO A 13 -6.64 -5.53 11.95
CA PRO A 13 -7.91 -4.85 11.66
C PRO A 13 -7.78 -3.37 11.30
N SER A 14 -6.74 -2.69 11.82
CA SER A 14 -6.48 -1.27 11.54
C SER A 14 -5.66 -1.03 10.26
N ARG A 15 -5.38 -2.06 9.45
CA ARG A 15 -4.52 -1.97 8.26
C ARG A 15 -5.20 -2.55 7.02
N TYR A 16 -4.69 -2.16 5.86
CA TYR A 16 -5.13 -2.65 4.55
C TYR A 16 -4.95 -4.17 4.35
N THR A 17 -4.22 -4.87 5.21
CA THR A 17 -3.86 -6.27 5.03
C THR A 17 -5.08 -7.20 5.02
N VAL A 18 -6.15 -6.84 5.72
CA VAL A 18 -7.39 -7.64 5.79
C VAL A 18 -8.14 -7.63 4.45
N HIS A 19 -8.41 -6.44 3.91
CA HIS A 19 -9.14 -6.35 2.64
C HIS A 19 -8.29 -6.84 1.46
N MET A 20 -6.98 -6.60 1.48
CA MET A 20 -6.07 -7.09 0.46
C MET A 20 -6.10 -8.63 0.37
N ASP A 21 -6.02 -9.32 1.51
CA ASP A 21 -6.10 -10.79 1.54
C ASP A 21 -7.48 -11.31 1.12
N ARG A 22 -8.56 -10.64 1.55
CA ARG A 22 -9.92 -10.97 1.11
C ARG A 22 -10.04 -10.88 -0.40
N ASP A 23 -9.66 -9.74 -0.99
CA ASP A 23 -9.81 -9.47 -2.42
C ASP A 23 -8.95 -10.41 -3.27
N ILE A 24 -7.72 -10.72 -2.82
CA ILE A 24 -6.87 -11.73 -3.47
C ILE A 24 -7.52 -13.11 -3.42
N THR A 25 -8.01 -13.53 -2.25
CA THR A 25 -8.59 -14.86 -2.08
C THR A 25 -9.83 -15.03 -2.95
N GLU A 26 -10.75 -14.07 -2.94
CA GLU A 26 -11.94 -14.08 -3.78
C GLU A 26 -11.59 -14.11 -5.28
N TYR A 27 -10.63 -13.29 -5.72
CA TYR A 27 -10.18 -13.31 -7.11
C TYR A 27 -9.63 -14.68 -7.53
N LEU A 28 -8.82 -15.32 -6.68
CA LEU A 28 -8.25 -16.63 -6.96
C LEU A 28 -9.34 -17.72 -7.03
N GLU A 29 -10.31 -17.69 -6.14
CA GLU A 29 -11.47 -18.58 -6.12
C GLU A 29 -12.34 -18.40 -7.38
N ASP A 30 -12.71 -17.16 -7.70
CA ASP A 30 -13.55 -16.82 -8.85
C ASP A 30 -12.87 -17.16 -10.20
N SER A 31 -11.56 -17.03 -10.27
CA SER A 31 -10.78 -17.39 -11.48
C SER A 31 -10.58 -18.88 -11.67
N GLY A 32 -10.94 -19.71 -10.69
CA GLY A 32 -10.77 -21.18 -10.72
C GLY A 32 -9.30 -21.62 -10.72
N LYS A 33 -8.38 -20.77 -10.22
CA LYS A 33 -6.95 -21.12 -10.11
C LYS A 33 -6.73 -22.18 -9.04
N ASP A 34 -5.85 -23.15 -9.33
CA ASP A 34 -5.38 -24.10 -8.30
C ASP A 34 -4.40 -23.38 -7.38
N PHE A 35 -4.80 -23.14 -6.14
CA PHE A 35 -3.95 -22.45 -5.17
C PHE A 35 -4.02 -23.03 -3.76
N ILE A 36 -2.94 -22.83 -3.01
CA ILE A 36 -2.84 -23.15 -1.57
C ILE A 36 -2.52 -21.86 -0.84
N LYS A 37 -3.40 -21.43 0.05
CA LYS A 37 -3.17 -20.29 0.94
C LYS A 37 -2.52 -20.77 2.22
N ILE A 38 -1.37 -20.18 2.56
CA ILE A 38 -0.66 -20.45 3.81
C ILE A 38 -0.90 -19.29 4.78
N TYR A 39 -1.92 -19.44 5.63
CA TYR A 39 -2.25 -18.50 6.69
C TYR A 39 -2.13 -19.20 8.05
N PRO A 40 -1.03 -18.95 8.81
CA PRO A 40 -0.82 -19.59 10.10
C PRO A 40 -1.87 -19.17 11.14
N ASP A 41 -2.27 -20.13 11.97
CA ASP A 41 -3.14 -19.87 13.14
C ASP A 41 -2.32 -19.27 14.30
N ILE A 42 -1.93 -18.01 14.14
CA ILE A 42 -1.19 -17.24 15.14
C ILE A 42 -2.04 -16.04 15.53
N PRO A 43 -2.31 -15.82 16.82
CA PRO A 43 -3.08 -14.68 17.28
C PRO A 43 -2.45 -13.36 16.81
N THR A 44 -3.26 -12.54 16.13
CA THR A 44 -2.82 -11.24 15.62
C THR A 44 -3.14 -10.12 16.61
N PRO A 45 -2.26 -9.13 16.82
CA PRO A 45 -2.59 -7.96 17.60
C PRO A 45 -3.68 -7.14 16.90
N LYS A 46 -4.53 -6.47 17.66
CA LYS A 46 -5.55 -5.57 17.10
C LYS A 46 -4.98 -4.35 16.40
N THR A 47 -3.82 -3.90 16.86
CA THR A 47 -3.11 -2.73 16.32
C THR A 47 -1.60 -3.00 16.34
N MET A 48 -0.87 -2.42 15.40
CA MET A 48 0.59 -2.44 15.39
C MET A 48 1.16 -1.04 15.60
N LYS A 49 2.26 -0.98 16.34
CA LYS A 49 3.06 0.25 16.44
C LYS A 49 3.88 0.45 15.16
N ALA A 50 4.17 1.70 14.81
CA ALA A 50 5.12 1.99 13.75
C ALA A 50 6.47 1.32 14.05
N GLY A 51 7.09 0.70 13.05
CA GLY A 51 8.35 -0.02 13.22
C GLY A 51 8.24 -1.48 13.70
N SER A 52 7.05 -1.99 13.99
CA SER A 52 6.85 -3.37 14.49
C SER A 52 6.82 -4.44 13.40
N PHE A 53 7.15 -4.14 12.15
CA PHE A 53 7.04 -5.12 11.06
C PHE A 53 8.04 -6.29 11.15
N LEU A 54 9.07 -6.16 12.00
CA LEU A 54 9.99 -7.24 12.37
C LEU A 54 9.86 -7.62 13.86
N ASP A 55 8.70 -7.38 14.45
CA ASP A 55 8.42 -7.79 15.82
C ASP A 55 8.54 -9.31 15.97
N ALA A 56 9.39 -9.74 16.93
CA ALA A 56 9.71 -11.15 17.08
C ALA A 56 8.57 -11.98 17.70
N GLU A 57 7.70 -11.36 18.49
CA GLU A 57 6.58 -12.06 19.13
C GLU A 57 5.46 -12.36 18.14
N PHE A 58 5.35 -11.53 17.12
CA PHE A 58 4.23 -11.62 16.19
C PHE A 58 4.67 -11.77 14.73
N THR A 59 5.21 -10.73 14.08
CA THR A 59 5.48 -10.73 12.64
C THR A 59 6.51 -11.79 12.23
N ILE A 60 7.63 -11.86 12.95
CA ILE A 60 8.67 -12.89 12.70
C ILE A 60 8.10 -14.29 12.91
N ARG A 61 7.32 -14.48 13.97
CA ARG A 61 6.69 -15.77 14.28
C ARG A 61 5.67 -16.18 13.22
N PHE A 62 4.85 -15.23 12.73
CA PHE A 62 3.90 -15.47 11.65
C PHE A 62 4.60 -15.90 10.36
N LYS A 63 5.61 -15.14 9.93
CA LYS A 63 6.40 -15.45 8.73
C LYS A 63 7.19 -16.76 8.87
N ALA A 64 7.74 -17.05 10.05
CA ALA A 64 8.41 -18.33 10.30
C ALA A 64 7.47 -19.52 10.19
N ALA A 65 6.22 -19.40 10.65
CA ALA A 65 5.22 -20.45 10.50
C ALA A 65 4.79 -20.65 9.03
N GLN A 66 4.77 -19.58 8.21
CA GLN A 66 4.59 -19.72 6.76
C GLN A 66 5.75 -20.51 6.13
N ILE A 67 7.01 -20.28 6.55
CA ILE A 67 8.16 -21.03 6.06
C ILE A 67 8.11 -22.50 6.50
N GLU A 68 7.68 -22.78 7.72
CA GLU A 68 7.49 -24.16 8.20
C GLU A 68 6.49 -24.92 7.34
N GLU A 69 5.36 -24.31 7.05
CA GLU A 69 4.33 -24.91 6.19
C GLU A 69 4.82 -25.06 4.74
N LEU A 70 5.54 -24.07 4.21
CA LEU A 70 6.16 -24.15 2.90
C LEU A 70 7.15 -25.34 2.81
N ALA A 71 7.96 -25.54 3.85
CA ALA A 71 8.88 -26.67 3.95
C ALA A 71 8.14 -28.02 4.05
N ARG A 72 6.99 -28.07 4.74
CA ARG A 72 6.12 -29.26 4.78
C ARG A 72 5.59 -29.60 3.40
N LEU A 73 5.01 -28.61 2.68
CA LEU A 73 4.49 -28.80 1.33
C LEU A 73 5.59 -29.26 0.34
N TYR A 74 6.81 -28.73 0.50
CA TYR A 74 7.96 -29.16 -0.28
C TYR A 74 8.32 -30.63 0.00
N ARG A 75 8.40 -31.03 1.27
CA ARG A 75 8.74 -32.41 1.70
C ARG A 75 7.70 -33.42 1.24
N GLU A 76 6.44 -33.03 1.16
CA GLU A 76 5.31 -33.87 0.73
C GLU A 76 5.12 -33.89 -0.79
N ASP A 77 6.08 -33.34 -1.55
CA ASP A 77 6.03 -33.22 -3.02
C ASP A 77 4.77 -32.50 -3.57
N VAL A 78 4.19 -31.62 -2.76
CA VAL A 78 3.07 -30.78 -3.17
C VAL A 78 3.55 -29.63 -4.06
N ILE A 79 4.76 -29.10 -3.79
CA ILE A 79 5.41 -28.05 -4.59
C ILE A 79 6.25 -28.70 -5.68
N ASN A 80 6.00 -28.31 -6.92
CA ASN A 80 6.64 -28.86 -8.12
C ASN A 80 7.29 -27.79 -8.99
N SER A 81 8.11 -28.21 -9.95
CA SER A 81 8.68 -27.30 -10.94
C SER A 81 7.58 -26.62 -11.76
N GLY A 82 7.71 -25.31 -11.92
CA GLY A 82 6.72 -24.48 -12.58
C GLY A 82 5.67 -23.87 -11.65
N ASP A 83 5.62 -24.29 -10.37
CA ASP A 83 4.73 -23.67 -9.39
C ASP A 83 5.23 -22.28 -9.00
N ILE A 84 4.30 -21.43 -8.57
CA ILE A 84 4.54 -20.05 -8.21
C ILE A 84 4.31 -19.88 -6.70
N ILE A 85 5.29 -19.37 -6.00
CA ILE A 85 5.12 -18.84 -4.64
C ILE A 85 4.88 -17.35 -4.78
N TRP A 86 3.71 -16.88 -4.33
CA TRP A 86 3.32 -15.49 -4.37
C TRP A 86 3.17 -14.92 -2.95
N SER A 87 3.98 -13.90 -2.62
CA SER A 87 3.96 -13.25 -1.31
C SER A 87 3.33 -11.86 -1.38
N SER A 88 2.37 -11.59 -0.50
CA SER A 88 1.79 -10.25 -0.33
C SER A 88 2.79 -9.21 0.18
N ASP A 89 3.91 -9.66 0.76
CA ASP A 89 5.06 -8.83 1.09
C ASP A 89 6.35 -9.62 0.88
N LEU A 90 7.16 -9.18 -0.07
CA LEU A 90 8.44 -9.79 -0.36
C LEU A 90 9.48 -9.60 0.75
N TRP A 91 9.28 -8.63 1.63
CA TRP A 91 10.10 -8.47 2.84
C TRP A 91 9.78 -9.57 3.87
N HIS A 92 10.13 -10.81 3.50
CA HIS A 92 9.76 -12.04 4.20
C HIS A 92 11.01 -12.84 4.57
N PRO A 93 11.48 -12.78 5.83
CA PRO A 93 12.64 -13.55 6.30
C PRO A 93 12.46 -15.06 6.09
N GLY A 94 13.47 -15.70 5.52
CA GLY A 94 13.47 -17.13 5.23
C GLY A 94 12.87 -17.52 3.87
N LEU A 95 12.14 -16.62 3.20
CA LEU A 95 11.53 -16.94 1.90
C LEU A 95 12.55 -17.01 0.76
N PRO A 96 13.47 -16.04 0.57
CA PRO A 96 14.50 -16.13 -0.46
C PRO A 96 15.37 -17.37 -0.31
N GLU A 97 15.79 -17.70 0.91
CA GLU A 97 16.63 -18.88 1.21
C GLU A 97 15.89 -20.18 0.90
N SER A 98 14.58 -20.25 1.22
CA SER A 98 13.75 -21.44 0.93
C SER A 98 13.62 -21.68 -0.56
N VAL A 99 13.35 -20.62 -1.34
CA VAL A 99 13.24 -20.70 -2.81
C VAL A 99 14.59 -21.01 -3.44
N ALA A 100 15.68 -20.40 -2.95
CA ALA A 100 17.04 -20.69 -3.39
C ALA A 100 17.38 -22.17 -3.18
N TYR A 101 17.05 -22.73 -1.99
CA TYR A 101 17.24 -24.16 -1.72
C TYR A 101 16.49 -25.03 -2.75
N MET A 102 15.21 -24.75 -2.98
CA MET A 102 14.40 -25.53 -3.93
C MET A 102 14.99 -25.48 -5.35
N ASN A 103 15.45 -24.31 -5.79
CA ASN A 103 15.91 -24.11 -7.16
C ASN A 103 17.35 -24.59 -7.38
N TYR A 104 18.29 -24.19 -6.51
CA TYR A 104 19.71 -24.51 -6.72
C TYR A 104 20.10 -25.90 -6.23
N PHE A 105 19.57 -26.36 -5.11
CA PHE A 105 19.93 -27.63 -4.50
C PHE A 105 18.99 -28.77 -4.88
N ALA A 106 17.68 -28.55 -4.77
CA ALA A 106 16.69 -29.57 -5.10
C ALA A 106 16.33 -29.61 -6.60
N LYS A 107 16.85 -28.67 -7.40
CA LYS A 107 16.62 -28.58 -8.85
C LYS A 107 15.16 -28.49 -9.26
N LYS A 108 14.32 -27.92 -8.41
CA LYS A 108 12.96 -27.52 -8.76
C LYS A 108 13.00 -26.10 -9.37
N ASP A 109 12.25 -25.86 -10.44
CA ASP A 109 12.10 -24.54 -11.05
C ASP A 109 10.85 -23.85 -10.48
N VAL A 110 10.94 -23.41 -9.21
CA VAL A 110 9.86 -22.69 -8.52
C VAL A 110 10.03 -21.19 -8.76
N LYS A 111 8.97 -20.50 -9.10
CA LYS A 111 8.97 -19.07 -9.34
C LYS A 111 8.61 -18.31 -8.05
N LEU A 112 9.38 -17.29 -7.70
CA LEU A 112 9.04 -16.37 -6.61
C LEU A 112 8.52 -15.06 -7.19
N ARG A 113 7.29 -14.72 -6.82
CA ARG A 113 6.63 -13.47 -7.18
C ARG A 113 6.03 -12.83 -5.93
N GLY A 114 5.82 -11.54 -5.95
CA GLY A 114 5.14 -10.87 -4.83
C GLY A 114 5.26 -9.37 -4.86
N PHE A 115 4.67 -8.74 -3.86
CA PHE A 115 4.60 -7.29 -3.75
C PHE A 115 5.70 -6.76 -2.81
N ILE A 116 6.33 -5.64 -3.18
CA ILE A 116 7.26 -4.90 -2.34
C ILE A 116 6.63 -3.58 -1.90
N HIS A 117 6.36 -3.43 -0.60
CA HIS A 117 5.69 -2.24 -0.05
C HIS A 117 6.67 -1.12 0.28
N ALA A 118 7.79 -1.49 0.91
CA ALA A 118 8.85 -0.59 1.37
C ALA A 118 10.12 -1.38 1.61
N GLY A 119 11.20 -0.68 1.89
CA GLY A 119 12.48 -1.30 2.23
C GLY A 119 13.50 -0.27 2.68
N SER A 120 14.69 -0.73 3.02
CA SER A 120 15.77 0.15 3.49
C SER A 120 16.33 1.06 2.40
N PHE A 121 15.86 0.92 1.18
CA PHE A 121 16.14 1.83 0.06
C PHE A 121 15.40 3.17 0.18
N THR A 122 14.32 3.26 0.94
CA THR A 122 13.53 4.49 1.11
C THR A 122 14.15 5.38 2.19
N ASP A 123 14.62 6.58 1.82
CA ASP A 123 15.49 7.43 2.64
C ASP A 123 14.85 7.89 3.97
N THR A 124 13.55 8.07 4.01
CA THR A 124 12.81 8.55 5.20
C THR A 124 11.93 7.47 5.84
N ASP A 125 12.05 6.22 5.39
CA ASP A 125 11.35 5.09 6.00
C ASP A 125 12.07 4.64 7.28
N PHE A 126 11.32 4.17 8.28
CA PHE A 126 11.88 3.68 9.55
C PHE A 126 12.82 2.47 9.40
N VAL A 127 12.71 1.73 8.28
CA VAL A 127 13.64 0.62 7.98
C VAL A 127 14.99 1.10 7.43
N ARG A 128 15.13 2.38 7.15
CA ARG A 128 16.38 2.98 6.67
C ARG A 128 17.56 2.70 7.60
N ASP A 129 17.33 2.74 8.90
CA ASP A 129 18.36 2.47 9.92
C ASP A 129 18.92 1.04 9.83
N LEU A 130 18.19 0.13 9.20
CA LEU A 130 18.61 -1.26 8.97
C LEU A 130 19.41 -1.43 7.66
N GLU A 131 19.63 -0.38 6.85
CA GLU A 131 20.20 -0.50 5.51
C GLU A 131 21.50 -1.30 5.46
N ARG A 132 22.38 -1.14 6.44
CA ARG A 132 23.67 -1.86 6.49
C ARG A 132 23.51 -3.38 6.39
N TRP A 133 22.44 -3.92 6.97
CA TRP A 133 22.10 -5.33 6.92
C TRP A 133 21.10 -5.62 5.80
N ALA A 134 20.05 -4.81 5.72
CA ALA A 134 18.91 -5.02 4.85
C ALA A 134 19.27 -4.95 3.36
N LYS A 135 20.26 -4.13 2.98
CA LYS A 135 20.73 -4.06 1.60
C LYS A 135 21.09 -5.42 1.01
N ASN A 136 21.88 -6.21 1.73
CA ASN A 136 22.29 -7.53 1.25
C ASN A 136 21.10 -8.50 1.19
N PHE A 137 20.20 -8.41 2.16
CA PHE A 137 18.94 -9.18 2.14
C PHE A 137 18.09 -8.82 0.92
N GLU A 138 17.87 -7.52 0.67
CA GLU A 138 17.10 -7.01 -0.45
C GLU A 138 17.72 -7.36 -1.80
N ASP A 139 19.04 -7.23 -1.96
CA ASP A 139 19.73 -7.62 -3.19
C ASP A 139 19.55 -9.13 -3.49
N ASN A 140 19.68 -10.00 -2.47
CA ASN A 140 19.45 -11.44 -2.61
C ASN A 140 17.98 -11.78 -2.90
N LEU A 141 17.04 -11.09 -2.23
CA LEU A 141 15.61 -11.23 -2.47
C LEU A 141 15.27 -10.88 -3.94
N PHE A 142 15.75 -9.74 -4.41
CA PHE A 142 15.49 -9.29 -5.78
C PHE A 142 16.16 -10.17 -6.83
N ASP A 143 17.31 -10.77 -6.52
CA ASP A 143 17.97 -11.72 -7.41
C ASP A 143 17.11 -12.97 -7.63
N ILE A 144 16.56 -13.54 -6.56
CA ILE A 144 15.77 -14.79 -6.63
C ILE A 144 14.34 -14.57 -7.17
N CYS A 145 13.79 -13.36 -7.11
CA CYS A 145 12.46 -13.07 -7.61
C CYS A 145 12.38 -13.20 -9.14
N ASP A 146 11.33 -13.85 -9.63
CA ASP A 146 10.95 -13.89 -11.03
C ASP A 146 10.22 -12.60 -11.45
N ARG A 147 9.31 -12.11 -10.60
CA ARG A 147 8.58 -10.85 -10.76
C ARG A 147 8.43 -10.13 -9.42
N ILE A 148 8.50 -8.80 -9.45
CA ILE A 148 8.36 -7.92 -8.30
C ILE A 148 7.26 -6.91 -8.62
N TYR A 149 6.17 -6.95 -7.86
CA TYR A 149 5.08 -5.99 -8.00
C TYR A 149 5.29 -4.84 -7.01
N CYS A 150 4.98 -3.63 -7.44
CA CYS A 150 5.11 -2.45 -6.59
C CYS A 150 4.02 -1.41 -6.89
N GLY A 151 3.84 -0.46 -5.95
CA GLY A 151 2.74 0.49 -5.98
C GLY A 151 2.91 1.64 -6.98
N SER A 152 4.15 1.94 -7.42
CA SER A 152 4.42 3.13 -8.22
C SER A 152 5.74 3.03 -8.98
N GLU A 153 5.87 3.80 -10.06
CA GLU A 153 7.15 3.99 -10.75
C GLU A 153 8.17 4.68 -9.82
N PHE A 154 7.71 5.54 -8.90
CA PHE A 154 8.54 6.16 -7.90
C PHE A 154 9.30 5.11 -7.07
N ILE A 155 8.60 4.11 -6.51
CA ILE A 155 9.22 3.03 -5.72
C ILE A 155 10.13 2.15 -6.58
N LYS A 156 9.69 1.75 -7.77
CA LYS A 156 10.52 0.99 -8.71
C LYS A 156 11.84 1.70 -8.99
N ASN A 157 11.78 2.99 -9.34
CA ASN A 157 12.96 3.77 -9.67
C ASN A 157 13.91 3.95 -8.47
N ASP A 158 13.35 4.09 -7.25
CA ASP A 158 14.14 4.18 -6.03
C ASP A 158 14.88 2.86 -5.75
N ILE A 159 14.22 1.71 -5.92
CA ILE A 159 14.85 0.39 -5.79
C ILE A 159 15.94 0.19 -6.84
N VAL A 160 15.63 0.38 -8.12
CA VAL A 160 16.57 0.16 -9.22
C VAL A 160 17.83 1.06 -9.09
N LYS A 161 17.67 2.27 -8.57
CA LYS A 161 18.78 3.19 -8.31
C LYS A 161 19.71 2.72 -7.18
N LYS A 162 19.18 2.03 -6.16
CA LYS A 162 19.87 1.75 -4.90
C LYS A 162 20.21 0.28 -4.68
N ARG A 163 19.65 -0.63 -5.47
CA ARG A 163 19.80 -2.09 -5.33
C ARG A 163 20.22 -2.76 -6.64
N ILE A 164 20.78 -3.95 -6.53
CA ILE A 164 21.23 -4.74 -7.69
C ILE A 164 20.04 -5.54 -8.21
N VAL A 165 19.29 -4.96 -9.13
CA VAL A 165 18.10 -5.60 -9.72
C VAL A 165 17.84 -5.07 -11.13
N SER A 166 17.41 -5.96 -12.05
CA SER A 166 16.94 -5.54 -13.37
C SER A 166 15.59 -4.84 -13.28
N PRO A 167 15.40 -3.66 -13.91
CA PRO A 167 14.12 -2.98 -13.97
C PRO A 167 13.03 -3.83 -14.64
N ASP A 168 13.38 -4.78 -15.50
CA ASP A 168 12.44 -5.66 -16.22
C ASP A 168 11.74 -6.67 -15.29
N LYS A 169 12.25 -6.87 -14.07
CA LYS A 169 11.58 -7.70 -13.07
C LYS A 169 10.36 -7.03 -12.44
N PHE A 170 10.25 -5.68 -12.56
CA PHE A 170 9.18 -4.92 -11.92
C PHE A 170 7.94 -4.80 -12.77
N VAL A 171 6.80 -4.92 -12.11
CA VAL A 171 5.47 -4.61 -12.64
C VAL A 171 4.82 -3.59 -11.70
N VAL A 172 4.57 -2.39 -12.20
CA VAL A 172 3.90 -1.34 -11.44
C VAL A 172 2.39 -1.51 -11.59
N THR A 173 1.69 -1.69 -10.47
CA THR A 173 0.25 -2.02 -10.48
C THR A 173 -0.61 -1.13 -9.60
N GLY A 174 -0.02 -0.34 -8.70
CA GLY A 174 -0.77 0.21 -7.57
C GLY A 174 -1.03 -0.84 -6.49
N LEU A 175 -1.90 -0.49 -5.56
CA LEU A 175 -2.37 -1.36 -4.48
C LEU A 175 -3.90 -1.34 -4.43
N PRO A 176 -4.55 -2.46 -4.09
CA PRO A 176 -6.00 -2.49 -3.99
C PRO A 176 -6.49 -1.65 -2.81
N LEU A 177 -7.50 -0.83 -3.05
CA LEU A 177 -8.28 -0.17 -2.02
C LEU A 177 -9.41 -1.10 -1.52
N ASP A 178 -10.00 -0.79 -0.38
CA ASP A 178 -11.21 -1.49 0.09
C ASP A 178 -12.44 -1.02 -0.69
N GLU A 179 -12.45 -1.30 -2.00
CA GLU A 179 -13.51 -0.83 -2.90
C GLU A 179 -14.90 -1.27 -2.47
N LYS A 180 -15.04 -2.45 -1.89
CA LYS A 180 -16.35 -2.96 -1.44
C LYS A 180 -16.95 -2.06 -0.38
N ASP A 181 -16.16 -1.71 0.63
CA ASP A 181 -16.61 -0.81 1.69
C ASP A 181 -16.75 0.62 1.15
N LEU A 182 -15.77 1.14 0.41
CA LEU A 182 -15.82 2.48 -0.15
C LEU A 182 -17.04 2.72 -1.05
N GLN A 183 -17.42 1.76 -1.89
CA GLN A 183 -18.61 1.85 -2.73
C GLN A 183 -19.91 1.99 -1.93
N THR A 184 -19.99 1.44 -0.73
CA THR A 184 -21.18 1.59 0.12
C THR A 184 -21.37 3.03 0.59
N TYR A 185 -20.27 3.75 0.77
CA TYR A 185 -20.28 5.18 1.16
C TYR A 185 -20.41 6.11 -0.05
N TRP A 186 -19.74 5.80 -1.16
CA TRP A 186 -19.87 6.57 -2.40
C TRP A 186 -21.31 6.71 -2.90
N LYS A 187 -22.12 5.67 -2.76
CA LYS A 187 -23.53 5.64 -3.19
C LYS A 187 -24.47 6.43 -2.29
N LYS A 188 -24.02 6.89 -1.12
CA LYS A 188 -24.84 7.73 -0.24
C LYS A 188 -24.81 9.16 -0.77
N ASP A 189 -25.97 9.68 -1.20
CA ASP A 189 -26.12 11.08 -1.54
C ASP A 189 -25.81 11.96 -0.33
N THR A 190 -24.82 12.85 -0.45
CA THR A 190 -24.34 13.66 0.66
C THR A 190 -23.78 14.97 0.13
N GLU A 191 -24.29 16.03 0.67
CA GLU A 191 -23.74 17.35 0.48
C GLU A 191 -22.34 17.45 1.10
N LYS A 192 -21.39 18.00 0.38
CA LYS A 192 -20.03 18.24 0.88
C LYS A 192 -20.02 19.44 1.83
N GLU A 193 -19.30 19.26 2.92
CA GLU A 193 -19.14 20.26 3.98
C GLU A 193 -17.75 20.91 3.88
N ASP A 194 -17.61 22.13 4.40
CA ASP A 194 -16.33 22.83 4.47
C ASP A 194 -15.42 22.18 5.53
N ILE A 195 -15.00 20.96 5.24
CA ILE A 195 -14.10 20.15 6.06
C ILE A 195 -12.82 19.87 5.29
N VAL A 196 -11.68 20.13 5.94
CA VAL A 196 -10.33 19.83 5.45
C VAL A 196 -9.72 18.72 6.30
N ILE A 197 -9.30 17.63 5.67
CA ILE A 197 -8.80 16.43 6.35
C ILE A 197 -7.29 16.28 6.17
N PHE A 198 -6.61 15.92 7.25
CA PHE A 198 -5.28 15.35 7.24
C PHE A 198 -5.38 13.87 7.63
N SER A 199 -5.13 12.96 6.66
CA SER A 199 -5.22 11.51 6.83
C SER A 199 -3.89 10.84 7.15
N GLY A 200 -2.80 11.60 7.23
CA GLY A 200 -1.45 11.10 7.52
C GLY A 200 -1.28 10.64 8.96
N ARG A 201 -0.35 9.71 9.20
CA ARG A 201 0.07 9.34 10.56
C ARG A 201 0.64 10.55 11.29
N ASN A 202 0.46 10.62 12.62
CA ASN A 202 0.99 11.70 13.44
C ASN A 202 2.48 11.48 13.78
N VAL A 203 3.34 11.49 12.76
CA VAL A 203 4.79 11.29 12.82
C VAL A 203 5.52 12.37 12.01
N ASP A 204 6.78 12.63 12.33
CA ASP A 204 7.56 13.74 11.76
C ASP A 204 7.63 13.70 10.22
N GLU A 205 7.74 12.53 9.63
CA GLU A 205 7.79 12.35 8.16
C GLU A 205 6.50 12.78 7.45
N LYS A 206 5.37 12.91 8.17
CA LYS A 206 4.09 13.39 7.63
C LYS A 206 3.84 14.88 7.92
N GLN A 207 4.69 15.52 8.70
CA GLN A 207 4.68 16.96 9.01
C GLN A 207 3.31 17.48 9.50
N PRO A 208 2.69 16.90 10.55
CA PRO A 208 1.35 17.31 11.00
C PRO A 208 1.28 18.77 11.44
N TRP A 209 2.40 19.36 11.87
CA TRP A 209 2.47 20.79 12.25
C TRP A 209 2.19 21.74 11.09
N LEU A 210 2.41 21.34 9.83
CA LEU A 210 2.01 22.14 8.66
C LEU A 210 0.49 22.15 8.48
N PHE A 211 -0.18 21.07 8.88
CA PHE A 211 -1.64 21.06 8.90
C PHE A 211 -2.20 21.98 9.98
N ASP A 212 -1.55 22.05 11.16
CA ASP A 212 -1.91 23.00 12.21
C ASP A 212 -1.72 24.46 11.72
N GLN A 213 -0.63 24.75 10.99
CA GLN A 213 -0.40 26.06 10.37
C GLN A 213 -1.43 26.39 9.29
N LEU A 214 -1.82 25.43 8.46
CA LEU A 214 -2.90 25.59 7.48
C LEU A 214 -4.22 25.97 8.18
N SER A 215 -4.56 25.26 9.25
CA SER A 215 -5.78 25.51 10.04
C SER A 215 -5.81 26.94 10.60
N GLU A 216 -4.68 27.44 11.12
CA GLU A 216 -4.60 28.83 11.59
C GLU A 216 -4.67 29.85 10.45
N SER A 217 -4.07 29.54 9.27
CA SER A 217 -4.09 30.42 8.10
C SER A 217 -5.50 30.59 7.52
N LEU A 218 -6.32 29.56 7.59
CA LEU A 218 -7.69 29.55 7.04
C LEU A 218 -8.76 29.50 8.14
N LYS A 219 -8.45 30.04 9.32
CA LYS A 219 -9.33 30.03 10.48
C LYS A 219 -10.70 30.63 10.19
N GLY A 220 -11.73 29.86 10.51
CA GLY A 220 -13.12 30.29 10.29
C GLY A 220 -13.66 30.05 8.89
N LYS A 221 -12.85 29.51 7.95
CA LYS A 221 -13.31 29.12 6.62
C LYS A 221 -13.78 27.67 6.52
N ALA A 222 -13.20 26.78 7.34
CA ALA A 222 -13.53 25.37 7.35
C ALA A 222 -13.29 24.74 8.73
N GLU A 223 -13.78 23.52 8.90
CA GLU A 223 -13.38 22.65 9.98
C GLU A 223 -12.13 21.85 9.57
N PHE A 224 -11.09 21.83 10.41
CA PHE A 224 -9.83 21.16 10.15
C PHE A 224 -9.71 19.93 11.04
N ILE A 225 -9.63 18.73 10.44
CA ILE A 225 -9.65 17.46 11.16
C ILE A 225 -8.40 16.64 10.85
N ASN A 226 -7.52 16.49 11.85
CA ASN A 226 -6.45 15.50 11.82
C ASN A 226 -7.01 14.17 12.32
N THR A 227 -7.20 13.21 11.40
CA THR A 227 -7.88 11.94 11.70
C THR A 227 -7.17 11.10 12.76
N GLN A 228 -5.86 11.29 12.96
CA GLN A 228 -5.07 10.54 13.95
C GLN A 228 -5.20 11.08 15.38
N GLN A 229 -5.83 12.24 15.55
CA GLN A 229 -6.14 12.80 16.88
C GLN A 229 -7.50 12.29 17.43
N HIS A 230 -8.20 11.47 16.64
CA HIS A 230 -9.51 10.91 16.95
C HIS A 230 -9.48 9.39 16.90
N ASN A 231 -10.35 8.74 17.68
CA ASN A 231 -10.54 7.29 17.68
C ASN A 231 -11.75 6.92 16.82
N PHE A 232 -11.73 7.29 15.55
CA PHE A 232 -12.81 6.92 14.63
C PHE A 232 -12.87 5.41 14.42
N SER A 233 -14.08 4.85 14.45
CA SER A 233 -14.35 3.57 13.81
C SER A 233 -14.16 3.70 12.29
N LYS A 234 -14.07 2.60 11.57
CA LYS A 234 -13.96 2.62 10.11
C LYS A 234 -15.17 3.32 9.46
N ASP A 235 -16.36 3.08 10.00
CA ASP A 235 -17.60 3.70 9.52
C ASP A 235 -17.60 5.22 9.73
N GLU A 236 -17.21 5.70 10.91
CA GLU A 236 -17.09 7.14 11.19
C GLU A 236 -16.01 7.79 10.33
N TYR A 237 -14.89 7.11 10.10
CA TYR A 237 -13.83 7.60 9.24
C TYR A 237 -14.30 7.76 7.78
N TYR A 238 -14.93 6.74 7.20
CA TYR A 238 -15.43 6.83 5.82
C TYR A 238 -16.60 7.81 5.68
N ASP A 239 -17.46 7.94 6.69
CA ASP A 239 -18.50 8.97 6.70
C ASP A 239 -17.90 10.38 6.72
N LEU A 240 -16.85 10.60 7.50
CA LEU A 240 -16.11 11.86 7.52
C LEU A 240 -15.49 12.17 6.15
N LEU A 241 -14.78 11.21 5.53
CA LEU A 241 -14.20 11.41 4.20
C LEU A 241 -15.25 11.77 3.15
N ARG A 242 -16.41 11.13 3.20
CA ARG A 242 -17.52 11.38 2.28
C ARG A 242 -18.06 12.80 2.38
N ARG A 243 -18.12 13.37 3.59
CA ARG A 243 -18.61 14.75 3.84
C ARG A 243 -17.55 15.81 3.53
N ALA A 244 -16.29 15.51 3.70
CA ALA A 244 -15.22 16.49 3.54
C ALA A 244 -15.00 16.91 2.08
N LYS A 245 -14.70 18.20 1.86
CA LYS A 245 -14.31 18.75 0.56
C LYS A 245 -12.85 18.49 0.21
N VAL A 246 -11.94 18.55 1.19
CA VAL A 246 -10.49 18.58 0.93
C VAL A 246 -9.75 17.53 1.75
N VAL A 247 -8.80 16.86 1.11
CA VAL A 247 -7.75 16.09 1.79
C VAL A 247 -6.37 16.68 1.50
N VAL A 248 -5.56 16.91 2.54
CA VAL A 248 -4.21 17.45 2.38
C VAL A 248 -3.15 16.44 2.82
N SER A 249 -1.97 16.52 2.21
CA SER A 249 -0.78 15.80 2.64
C SER A 249 0.43 16.71 2.63
N TYR A 250 1.30 16.59 3.65
CA TYR A 250 2.60 17.26 3.73
C TYR A 250 3.76 16.26 3.77
N ALA A 251 3.52 15.02 3.35
CA ALA A 251 4.44 13.92 3.52
C ALA A 251 5.83 14.16 2.90
N LEU A 252 6.87 13.78 3.66
CA LEU A 252 8.26 13.62 3.20
C LEU A 252 8.54 12.18 2.73
N GLN A 253 7.67 11.24 3.10
CA GLN A 253 7.72 9.85 2.67
C GLN A 253 6.28 9.36 2.41
N GLU A 254 6.05 8.81 1.24
CA GLU A 254 4.80 8.16 0.85
C GLU A 254 5.04 7.22 -0.34
N ASN A 255 4.57 5.99 -0.22
CA ASN A 255 4.74 4.96 -1.24
C ASN A 255 3.47 4.69 -2.06
N PHE A 256 2.29 5.00 -1.48
CA PHE A 256 1.01 4.84 -2.16
C PHE A 256 -0.05 5.86 -1.68
N GLY A 257 -0.12 6.14 -0.37
CA GLY A 257 -1.04 7.13 0.19
C GLY A 257 -2.47 6.63 0.38
N PHE A 258 -2.66 5.48 1.05
CA PHE A 258 -3.98 4.90 1.26
C PHE A 258 -5.03 5.91 1.74
N GLY A 259 -4.76 6.67 2.80
CA GLY A 259 -5.72 7.61 3.35
C GLY A 259 -6.07 8.77 2.40
N VAL A 260 -5.12 9.21 1.56
CA VAL A 260 -5.40 10.19 0.50
C VAL A 260 -6.25 9.55 -0.59
N ASN A 261 -5.89 8.35 -1.03
CA ASN A 261 -6.60 7.64 -2.09
C ASN A 261 -8.05 7.29 -1.69
N GLU A 262 -8.27 6.86 -0.44
CA GLU A 262 -9.61 6.63 0.11
C GLU A 262 -10.45 7.92 0.14
N ALA A 263 -9.86 9.03 0.58
CA ALA A 263 -10.51 10.33 0.60
C ALA A 263 -10.91 10.81 -0.80
N VAL A 264 -10.00 10.67 -1.77
CA VAL A 264 -10.25 11.02 -3.18
C VAL A 264 -11.32 10.10 -3.77
N TYR A 265 -11.29 8.80 -3.48
CA TYR A 265 -12.35 7.87 -3.90
C TYR A 265 -13.72 8.31 -3.39
N LEU A 266 -13.80 8.88 -2.18
CA LEU A 266 -15.02 9.41 -1.58
C LEU A 266 -15.27 10.89 -1.93
N GLY A 267 -14.57 11.43 -2.93
CA GLY A 267 -14.82 12.72 -3.53
C GLY A 267 -14.13 13.91 -2.83
N CYS A 268 -13.13 13.70 -1.97
CA CYS A 268 -12.32 14.82 -1.50
C CYS A 268 -11.39 15.32 -2.62
N ALA A 269 -11.33 16.63 -2.83
CA ALA A 269 -10.32 17.23 -3.70
C ALA A 269 -8.95 17.16 -2.98
N PRO A 270 -7.90 16.60 -3.60
CA PRO A 270 -6.61 16.46 -2.95
C PRO A 270 -5.77 17.74 -3.09
N VAL A 271 -4.99 18.09 -2.05
CA VAL A 271 -3.94 19.11 -2.09
C VAL A 271 -2.64 18.46 -1.62
N LEU A 272 -1.74 18.17 -2.55
CA LEU A 272 -0.63 17.23 -2.33
C LEU A 272 0.71 17.85 -2.74
N PRO A 273 1.84 17.50 -2.08
CA PRO A 273 3.13 18.02 -2.47
C PRO A 273 3.56 17.45 -3.83
N ASN A 274 4.13 18.28 -4.69
CA ASN A 274 4.68 17.89 -6.00
C ASN A 274 5.97 17.07 -5.81
N ARG A 275 5.86 15.91 -5.18
CA ARG A 275 6.96 14.96 -4.90
C ARG A 275 6.43 13.58 -4.58
N LEU A 276 7.32 12.60 -4.45
CA LEU A 276 7.03 11.20 -4.10
C LEU A 276 6.14 10.55 -5.18
N VAL A 277 5.11 9.84 -4.77
CA VAL A 277 4.15 9.18 -5.67
C VAL A 277 3.09 10.14 -6.23
N TYR A 278 2.89 11.30 -5.63
CA TYR A 278 1.76 12.15 -5.96
C TYR A 278 1.76 12.66 -7.40
N PRO A 279 2.89 13.10 -8.01
CA PRO A 279 2.91 13.50 -9.42
C PRO A 279 2.64 12.36 -10.41
N GLU A 280 2.77 11.12 -9.97
CA GLU A 280 2.41 9.94 -10.76
C GLU A 280 0.91 9.65 -10.73
N PHE A 281 0.25 9.97 -9.60
CA PHE A 281 -1.14 9.62 -9.35
C PHE A 281 -2.15 10.75 -9.64
N TYR A 282 -1.70 12.00 -9.59
CA TYR A 282 -2.56 13.18 -9.62
C TYR A 282 -2.06 14.22 -10.61
N SER A 283 -2.97 14.91 -11.27
CA SER A 283 -2.64 16.01 -12.19
C SER A 283 -2.10 17.23 -11.43
N ASP A 284 -1.34 18.07 -12.15
CA ASP A 284 -0.62 19.22 -11.59
C ASP A 284 -1.53 20.22 -10.85
N GLU A 285 -2.81 20.27 -11.19
CA GLU A 285 -3.78 21.15 -10.54
C GLU A 285 -3.91 20.87 -9.04
N TYR A 286 -3.72 19.62 -8.59
CA TYR A 286 -3.78 19.20 -7.19
C TYR A 286 -2.42 19.29 -6.47
N LEU A 287 -1.33 19.56 -7.21
CA LEU A 287 0.01 19.55 -6.67
C LEU A 287 0.47 20.95 -6.27
N TYR A 288 1.21 21.04 -5.16
CA TYR A 288 1.81 22.26 -4.69
C TYR A 288 3.33 22.10 -4.47
N ASN A 289 4.09 23.20 -4.59
CA ASN A 289 5.54 23.23 -4.36
C ASN A 289 5.92 23.95 -3.04
N THR A 290 5.08 24.86 -2.58
CA THR A 290 5.29 25.63 -1.36
C THR A 290 4.11 25.53 -0.41
N PHE A 291 4.32 25.82 0.86
CA PHE A 291 3.24 25.87 1.85
C PHE A 291 2.17 26.88 1.45
N ASP A 292 2.58 28.08 0.99
CA ASP A 292 1.64 29.14 0.60
C ASP A 292 0.75 28.69 -0.58
N GLU A 293 1.30 27.99 -1.58
CA GLU A 293 0.50 27.39 -2.67
C GLU A 293 -0.52 26.37 -2.12
N SER A 294 -0.18 25.61 -1.08
CA SER A 294 -1.14 24.69 -0.46
C SER A 294 -2.29 25.42 0.22
N VAL A 295 -2.03 26.56 0.87
CA VAL A 295 -3.05 27.42 1.48
C VAL A 295 -3.99 27.97 0.40
N GLU A 296 -3.43 28.55 -0.68
CA GLU A 296 -4.20 29.12 -1.81
C GLU A 296 -5.09 28.06 -2.48
N LYS A 297 -4.56 26.84 -2.68
CA LYS A 297 -5.36 25.75 -3.28
C LYS A 297 -6.49 25.30 -2.37
N VAL A 298 -6.26 25.12 -1.06
CA VAL A 298 -7.32 24.76 -0.12
C VAL A 298 -8.40 25.85 -0.10
N GLU A 299 -8.03 27.12 -0.06
CA GLU A 299 -8.98 28.25 -0.10
C GLU A 299 -9.79 28.22 -1.37
N SER A 300 -9.17 28.05 -2.55
CA SER A 300 -9.85 27.97 -3.85
C SER A 300 -10.84 26.81 -3.94
N ILE A 301 -10.48 25.64 -3.37
CA ILE A 301 -11.38 24.48 -3.32
C ILE A 301 -12.58 24.75 -2.40
N LEU A 302 -12.38 25.38 -1.26
CA LEU A 302 -13.48 25.73 -0.35
C LEU A 302 -14.46 26.71 -0.99
N ASP A 303 -13.95 27.68 -1.77
CA ASP A 303 -14.75 28.69 -2.44
C ASP A 303 -15.54 28.13 -3.66
N ASP A 304 -14.97 27.16 -4.42
CA ASP A 304 -15.59 26.56 -5.60
C ASP A 304 -15.24 25.07 -5.72
N TYR A 305 -15.77 24.25 -4.81
CA TYR A 305 -15.51 22.82 -4.78
C TYR A 305 -15.85 22.07 -6.06
N GLU A 306 -16.93 22.46 -6.75
CA GLU A 306 -17.41 21.74 -7.94
C GLU A 306 -16.38 21.74 -9.09
N SER A 307 -15.59 22.80 -9.19
CA SER A 307 -14.50 22.91 -10.17
C SER A 307 -13.28 22.03 -9.83
N TRP A 308 -13.23 21.48 -8.62
CA TRP A 308 -12.10 20.68 -8.12
C TRP A 308 -12.44 19.22 -7.84
N VAL A 309 -13.66 18.78 -8.21
CA VAL A 309 -14.07 17.39 -7.99
C VAL A 309 -13.15 16.43 -8.76
N PRO A 310 -12.50 15.46 -8.10
CA PRO A 310 -11.61 14.54 -8.79
C PRO A 310 -12.32 13.71 -9.86
N THR A 311 -11.71 13.59 -11.03
CA THR A 311 -12.19 12.77 -12.14
C THR A 311 -11.23 11.61 -12.40
N LYS A 312 -11.65 10.64 -13.22
CA LYS A 312 -10.77 9.55 -13.64
C LYS A 312 -9.55 10.02 -14.43
N GLU A 313 -9.71 11.13 -15.15
CA GLU A 313 -8.66 11.75 -15.95
C GLU A 313 -7.64 12.49 -15.07
N SER A 314 -8.10 13.11 -13.97
CA SER A 314 -7.24 13.85 -13.04
C SER A 314 -6.59 12.98 -11.97
N CYS A 315 -7.06 11.74 -11.80
CA CYS A 315 -6.53 10.76 -10.85
C CYS A 315 -6.10 9.49 -11.59
N GLN A 316 -4.82 9.42 -11.97
CA GLN A 316 -4.24 8.26 -12.65
C GLN A 316 -3.94 7.14 -11.64
N MET A 317 -3.84 5.91 -12.07
CA MET A 317 -3.35 4.77 -11.29
C MET A 317 -4.06 4.45 -9.94
N GLY A 318 -5.04 3.60 -9.99
CA GLY A 318 -5.52 2.81 -8.85
C GLY A 318 -6.60 3.44 -7.98
N VAL A 319 -6.81 4.76 -8.02
CA VAL A 319 -7.78 5.41 -7.15
C VAL A 319 -9.18 5.47 -7.79
N LEU A 320 -9.29 5.97 -8.99
CA LEU A 320 -10.56 6.08 -9.72
C LEU A 320 -10.53 5.33 -11.07
N GLY A 321 -9.35 4.89 -11.51
CA GLY A 321 -9.13 4.50 -12.91
C GLY A 321 -9.23 3.02 -13.22
N GLN A 322 -8.65 2.15 -12.44
CA GLN A 322 -8.39 0.76 -12.88
C GLN A 322 -9.12 -0.31 -12.07
N GLY A 323 -9.45 -0.05 -10.80
CA GLY A 323 -10.14 -0.98 -9.92
C GLY A 323 -9.30 -2.19 -9.50
N ASN A 324 -9.71 -2.85 -8.41
CA ASN A 324 -8.96 -3.98 -7.84
C ASN A 324 -8.82 -5.16 -8.81
N ASN A 325 -9.82 -5.42 -9.65
CA ASN A 325 -9.76 -6.54 -10.60
C ASN A 325 -8.60 -6.41 -11.58
N PHE A 326 -8.32 -5.20 -12.09
CA PHE A 326 -7.17 -4.97 -12.97
C PHE A 326 -5.85 -5.27 -12.27
N ILE A 327 -5.71 -4.85 -11.00
CA ILE A 327 -4.52 -5.13 -10.19
C ILE A 327 -4.34 -6.65 -10.03
N MET A 328 -5.42 -7.37 -9.68
CA MET A 328 -5.38 -8.83 -9.50
C MET A 328 -5.06 -9.56 -10.82
N GLU A 329 -5.59 -9.09 -11.95
CA GLU A 329 -5.24 -9.63 -13.27
C GLU A 329 -3.74 -9.51 -13.55
N LYS A 330 -3.15 -8.34 -13.27
CA LYS A 330 -1.71 -8.12 -13.41
C LYS A 330 -0.89 -9.02 -12.50
N TRP A 331 -1.34 -9.24 -11.27
CA TRP A 331 -0.61 -10.06 -10.31
C TRP A 331 -0.62 -11.56 -10.66
N PHE A 332 -1.71 -12.07 -11.20
CA PHE A 332 -1.94 -13.50 -11.31
C PHE A 332 -2.07 -14.04 -12.74
N ASN A 333 -2.17 -13.19 -13.76
CA ASN A 333 -2.31 -13.63 -15.16
C ASN A 333 -1.09 -13.28 -16.02
N GLU A 334 -0.17 -12.44 -15.57
CA GLU A 334 1.12 -12.13 -16.18
C GLU A 334 2.26 -12.88 -15.46
#